data_706c6c9332d3d7dfa1a957497456ebcd
#
_entry.id   706c6c9332d3d7dfa1a957497456ebcd
#
_cell.length_a   1.000
_cell.length_b   1.000
_cell.length_c   1.000
_cell.angle_alpha   90.00
_cell.angle_beta   90.00
_cell.angle_gamma   90.00
#
_symmetry.space_group_name_H-M   'P 1'
#
loop_
_entity.id
_entity.type
_entity.pdbx_description
1 polymer ?
#
loop_
_entity_poly.entity_id
_entity_poly.type
_entity_poly.pdbx_seq_one_letter_code
_entity_poly.pdbx_strand_id
1 'polypeptide(L)'
;KKELVYSCTQPVAEGIEIFTSTEETDRYNGACLEMLLVEHPLDCPICDKSGVCPLQDNTEALQLANGRFEIQRRNEPSDKSNPLIEFYLNRCIMCGLCVRACDEIQGVQALDFHQRGMKTMIGTANQEPLDCEFCGQCITVCPTGALMDMSSQERGLAALFATNHTTCGYCSWGCTIQVETKKNRVARFVGDETNDLGINEGNLCAKGRFGHGIIHNENRIKSPLMNIGGTFKEVSWDEAIKTIVERVQATINRSGPETVAGIGGEKLTNEENYLFQKLFRGLYGSNQITNLSNMRAPYLNQFMIRCFENGINSKPVTEMEKSDVIFVFNSDLPSEYPVGGNSARKGAIFTGTDIIVANPRKVILKNEANIDIRLNYTLGSD
;
A
#
# COMPACT_ATOMS: atom_id res chain seq x y z
N LYS A 1 -4.75 -46.26 -6.50
CA LYS A 1 -4.13 -46.01 -7.82
C LYS A 1 -3.24 -44.78 -7.70
N LYS A 2 -1.97 -44.92 -8.14
CA LYS A 2 -1.12 -43.74 -8.37
C LYS A 2 -1.56 -43.15 -9.71
N GLU A 3 -2.10 -41.93 -9.68
CA GLU A 3 -2.63 -41.25 -10.85
C GLU A 3 -2.14 -39.80 -10.84
N LEU A 4 -1.70 -39.31 -11.98
CA LEU A 4 -1.37 -37.89 -12.15
C LEU A 4 -2.65 -37.10 -12.25
N VAL A 5 -2.78 -36.11 -11.36
CA VAL A 5 -3.96 -35.24 -11.28
C VAL A 5 -3.52 -33.80 -11.07
N TYR A 6 -4.36 -32.87 -11.47
CA TYR A 6 -4.18 -31.46 -11.13
C TYR A 6 -4.59 -31.24 -9.66
N SER A 7 -3.65 -30.86 -8.83
CA SER A 7 -3.88 -30.67 -7.37
C SER A 7 -5.01 -29.69 -7.06
N CYS A 8 -5.17 -28.66 -7.89
CA CYS A 8 -6.23 -27.63 -7.72
C CYS A 8 -7.65 -28.12 -8.03
N THR A 9 -7.83 -29.28 -8.63
CA THR A 9 -9.14 -29.82 -9.04
C THR A 9 -9.57 -31.04 -8.24
N GLN A 10 -8.71 -31.53 -7.34
CA GLN A 10 -9.01 -32.75 -6.57
C GLN A 10 -9.64 -32.40 -5.23
N PRO A 11 -10.76 -33.00 -4.87
CA PRO A 11 -11.30 -32.89 -3.54
C PRO A 11 -10.36 -33.53 -2.51
N VAL A 12 -10.26 -32.90 -1.35
CA VAL A 12 -9.50 -33.47 -0.22
C VAL A 12 -10.27 -34.61 0.38
N ALA A 13 -9.62 -35.73 0.66
CA ALA A 13 -10.19 -36.86 1.37
C ALA A 13 -9.20 -37.43 2.38
N GLU A 14 -9.72 -38.04 3.45
CA GLU A 14 -8.91 -38.66 4.49
C GLU A 14 -8.11 -39.85 3.92
N GLY A 15 -6.83 -39.96 4.30
CA GLY A 15 -5.95 -41.04 3.84
C GLY A 15 -5.36 -40.85 2.44
N ILE A 16 -5.49 -39.68 1.81
CA ILE A 16 -4.81 -39.35 0.55
C ILE A 16 -3.29 -39.22 0.83
N GLU A 17 -2.51 -39.94 0.03
CA GLU A 17 -1.06 -39.76 -0.08
C GLU A 17 -0.75 -38.92 -1.32
N ILE A 18 -0.05 -37.79 -1.14
CA ILE A 18 0.30 -36.85 -2.20
C ILE A 18 1.82 -36.84 -2.40
N PHE A 19 2.24 -37.06 -3.64
CA PHE A 19 3.63 -36.98 -4.05
C PHE A 19 3.83 -35.79 -4.99
N THR A 20 4.55 -34.77 -4.54
CA THR A 20 4.78 -33.53 -5.29
C THR A 20 6.04 -33.54 -6.14
N SER A 21 6.99 -34.43 -5.80
CA SER A 21 8.24 -34.61 -6.54
C SER A 21 8.51 -36.10 -6.74
N THR A 22 8.32 -36.55 -7.94
CA THR A 22 8.70 -37.85 -8.47
C THR A 22 9.24 -37.65 -9.88
N GLU A 23 9.99 -38.60 -10.42
CA GLU A 23 10.48 -38.51 -11.81
C GLU A 23 9.36 -38.20 -12.81
N GLU A 24 8.18 -38.76 -12.58
CA GLU A 24 7.01 -38.54 -13.43
C GLU A 24 6.43 -37.14 -13.25
N THR A 25 6.20 -36.68 -12.00
CA THR A 25 5.68 -35.32 -11.71
C THR A 25 6.65 -34.24 -12.18
N ASP A 26 7.95 -34.43 -11.97
CA ASP A 26 8.97 -33.46 -12.37
C ASP A 26 9.08 -33.35 -13.90
N ARG A 27 8.90 -34.47 -14.63
CA ARG A 27 8.82 -34.44 -16.10
C ARG A 27 7.62 -33.63 -16.61
N TYR A 28 6.43 -33.79 -15.99
CA TYR A 28 5.24 -33.04 -16.40
C TYR A 28 5.33 -31.57 -15.98
N ASN A 29 5.79 -31.27 -14.79
CA ASN A 29 6.02 -29.89 -14.32
C ASN A 29 7.04 -29.18 -15.22
N GLY A 30 8.11 -29.87 -15.61
CA GLY A 30 9.09 -29.38 -16.56
C GLY A 30 8.48 -29.05 -17.92
N ALA A 31 7.63 -29.91 -18.47
CA ALA A 31 6.95 -29.65 -19.73
C ALA A 31 5.99 -28.44 -19.64
N CYS A 32 5.28 -28.27 -18.53
CA CYS A 32 4.43 -27.09 -18.30
C CYS A 32 5.27 -25.80 -18.24
N LEU A 33 6.39 -25.83 -17.53
CA LEU A 33 7.30 -24.67 -17.47
C LEU A 33 7.92 -24.34 -18.82
N GLU A 34 8.33 -25.34 -19.59
CA GLU A 34 8.81 -25.11 -20.96
C GLU A 34 7.78 -24.37 -21.81
N MET A 35 6.49 -24.72 -21.71
CA MET A 35 5.42 -24.01 -22.41
C MET A 35 5.31 -22.55 -21.99
N LEU A 36 5.47 -22.24 -20.69
CA LEU A 36 5.50 -20.86 -20.20
C LEU A 36 6.72 -20.09 -20.71
N LEU A 37 7.87 -20.75 -20.82
CA LEU A 37 9.13 -20.15 -21.27
C LEU A 37 9.20 -19.93 -22.78
N VAL A 38 8.34 -20.57 -23.57
CA VAL A 38 8.32 -20.46 -25.04
C VAL A 38 8.22 -18.99 -25.48
N GLU A 39 7.31 -18.23 -24.92
CA GLU A 39 7.12 -16.81 -25.22
C GLU A 39 7.85 -15.87 -24.26
N HIS A 40 8.28 -16.36 -23.10
CA HIS A 40 8.91 -15.54 -22.08
C HIS A 40 10.32 -15.11 -22.50
N PRO A 41 10.68 -13.81 -22.45
CA PRO A 41 12.00 -13.34 -22.84
C PRO A 41 13.08 -13.77 -21.83
N LEU A 42 14.28 -14.05 -22.34
CA LEU A 42 15.44 -14.40 -21.50
C LEU A 42 16.21 -13.14 -21.05
N ASP A 43 15.48 -12.17 -20.48
CA ASP A 43 16.01 -10.89 -20.05
C ASP A 43 16.14 -10.76 -18.52
N CYS A 44 16.26 -11.88 -17.79
CA CYS A 44 16.46 -11.91 -16.33
C CYS A 44 17.56 -10.95 -15.85
N PRO A 45 18.71 -10.80 -16.53
CA PRO A 45 19.77 -9.89 -16.10
C PRO A 45 19.35 -8.42 -16.01
N ILE A 46 18.30 -8.01 -16.73
CA ILE A 46 17.77 -6.64 -16.75
C ILE A 46 16.34 -6.54 -16.20
N CYS A 47 15.83 -7.64 -15.66
CA CYS A 47 14.48 -7.71 -15.10
C CYS A 47 14.51 -7.41 -13.59
N ASP A 48 13.72 -6.45 -13.14
CA ASP A 48 13.67 -6.05 -11.73
C ASP A 48 13.06 -7.13 -10.82
N LYS A 49 12.43 -8.16 -11.38
CA LYS A 49 11.90 -9.31 -10.62
C LYS A 49 12.92 -10.43 -10.44
N SER A 50 14.08 -10.35 -11.08
CA SER A 50 15.12 -11.38 -10.99
C SER A 50 15.63 -11.55 -9.54
N GLY A 51 15.72 -12.80 -9.11
CA GLY A 51 16.10 -13.16 -7.73
C GLY A 51 14.91 -13.27 -6.74
N VAL A 52 13.69 -12.90 -7.19
CA VAL A 52 12.43 -13.13 -6.46
C VAL A 52 11.32 -13.52 -7.45
N CYS A 53 11.66 -14.23 -8.51
CA CYS A 53 10.77 -14.62 -9.59
C CYS A 53 10.47 -16.12 -9.50
N PRO A 54 9.24 -16.52 -9.13
CA PRO A 54 8.89 -17.95 -9.05
C PRO A 54 9.09 -18.72 -10.35
N LEU A 55 8.96 -18.07 -11.52
CA LEU A 55 9.25 -18.69 -12.81
C LEU A 55 10.74 -19.02 -12.94
N GLN A 56 11.62 -18.11 -12.54
CA GLN A 56 13.07 -18.31 -12.54
C GLN A 56 13.46 -19.43 -11.58
N ASP A 57 12.95 -19.39 -10.35
CA ASP A 57 13.29 -20.36 -9.30
C ASP A 57 12.85 -21.78 -9.68
N ASN A 58 11.64 -21.94 -10.23
CA ASN A 58 11.15 -23.24 -10.69
C ASN A 58 11.94 -23.75 -11.93
N THR A 59 12.36 -22.83 -12.82
CA THR A 59 13.18 -23.20 -13.98
C THR A 59 14.54 -23.73 -13.54
N GLU A 60 15.15 -23.11 -12.54
CA GLU A 60 16.41 -23.55 -11.95
C GLU A 60 16.25 -24.89 -11.20
N ALA A 61 15.21 -25.00 -10.36
CA ALA A 61 14.94 -26.21 -9.58
C ALA A 61 14.72 -27.46 -10.46
N LEU A 62 14.07 -27.31 -11.61
CA LEU A 62 13.84 -28.38 -12.57
C LEU A 62 14.96 -28.49 -13.63
N GLN A 63 16.03 -27.71 -13.52
CA GLN A 63 17.22 -27.73 -14.40
C GLN A 63 16.87 -27.63 -15.90
N LEU A 64 15.90 -26.80 -16.24
CA LEU A 64 15.44 -26.56 -17.60
C LEU A 64 16.44 -25.67 -18.36
N ALA A 65 17.48 -26.26 -18.93
CA ALA A 65 18.52 -25.51 -19.62
C ALA A 65 18.15 -25.10 -21.06
N ASN A 66 17.40 -25.94 -21.77
CA ASN A 66 17.05 -25.74 -23.18
C ASN A 66 15.59 -26.11 -23.42
N GLY A 67 14.84 -25.20 -24.01
CA GLY A 67 13.47 -25.48 -24.47
C GLY A 67 13.47 -26.36 -25.72
N ARG A 68 12.47 -27.25 -25.82
CA ARG A 68 12.27 -28.13 -26.98
C ARG A 68 11.55 -27.45 -28.15
N PHE A 69 10.99 -26.27 -27.91
CA PHE A 69 10.13 -25.56 -28.84
C PHE A 69 10.82 -24.32 -29.39
N GLU A 70 10.85 -24.23 -30.73
CA GLU A 70 11.28 -23.03 -31.44
C GLU A 70 10.04 -22.29 -31.94
N ILE A 71 9.70 -21.19 -31.30
CA ILE A 71 8.56 -20.34 -31.67
C ILE A 71 9.04 -18.87 -31.76
N GLN A 72 8.47 -18.13 -32.68
CA GLN A 72 8.68 -16.69 -32.72
C GLN A 72 8.05 -16.04 -31.46
N ARG A 73 8.91 -15.52 -30.58
CA ARG A 73 8.50 -14.86 -29.35
C ARG A 73 7.72 -13.59 -29.65
N ARG A 74 6.79 -13.29 -28.79
CA ARG A 74 6.08 -12.02 -28.76
C ARG A 74 7.10 -10.86 -28.63
N ASN A 75 6.90 -9.79 -29.38
CA ASN A 75 7.78 -8.62 -29.36
C ASN A 75 6.94 -7.33 -29.32
N GLU A 76 6.16 -7.18 -28.26
CA GLU A 76 5.36 -6.00 -28.04
C GLU A 76 6.15 -4.97 -27.20
N PRO A 77 6.02 -3.67 -27.50
CA PRO A 77 6.60 -2.63 -26.65
C PRO A 77 5.95 -2.65 -25.26
N SER A 78 6.70 -2.20 -24.24
CA SER A 78 6.10 -2.03 -22.91
C SER A 78 5.07 -0.90 -22.93
N ASP A 79 3.94 -1.12 -22.24
CA ASP A 79 2.93 -0.09 -22.06
C ASP A 79 3.31 0.81 -20.86
N LYS A 80 3.47 2.10 -21.14
CA LYS A 80 3.79 3.18 -20.19
C LYS A 80 2.70 4.25 -20.15
N SER A 81 1.49 3.93 -20.59
CA SER A 81 0.36 4.84 -20.54
C SER A 81 -0.05 5.23 -19.12
N ASN A 82 0.20 4.34 -18.16
CA ASN A 82 0.00 4.61 -16.74
C ASN A 82 1.25 5.29 -16.13
N PRO A 83 1.10 6.36 -15.33
CA PRO A 83 2.23 7.13 -14.82
C PRO A 83 3.05 6.39 -13.74
N LEU A 84 2.51 5.35 -13.11
CA LEU A 84 3.12 4.64 -11.98
C LEU A 84 3.42 3.18 -12.27
N ILE A 85 2.73 2.57 -13.23
CA ILE A 85 2.80 1.14 -13.52
C ILE A 85 3.20 0.94 -14.97
N GLU A 86 4.34 0.28 -15.21
CA GLU A 86 4.77 -0.15 -16.52
C GLU A 86 4.37 -1.62 -16.74
N PHE A 87 3.81 -1.93 -17.88
CA PHE A 87 3.41 -3.28 -18.24
C PHE A 87 4.22 -3.82 -19.41
N TYR A 88 5.00 -4.86 -19.13
CA TYR A 88 5.78 -5.63 -20.08
C TYR A 88 5.01 -6.87 -20.51
N LEU A 89 4.23 -6.76 -21.59
CA LEU A 89 3.40 -7.88 -22.06
C LEU A 89 4.23 -9.13 -22.38
N ASN A 90 5.44 -8.96 -22.91
CA ASN A 90 6.32 -10.08 -23.24
C ASN A 90 6.74 -10.93 -22.03
N ARG A 91 6.74 -10.36 -20.82
CA ARG A 91 7.05 -11.05 -19.56
C ARG A 91 5.83 -11.67 -18.89
N CYS A 92 4.64 -11.43 -19.43
CA CYS A 92 3.39 -11.91 -18.85
C CYS A 92 3.18 -13.40 -19.19
N ILE A 93 2.99 -14.23 -18.16
CA ILE A 93 2.68 -15.65 -18.29
C ILE A 93 1.17 -15.95 -18.23
N MET A 94 0.34 -14.93 -18.33
CA MET A 94 -1.12 -15.02 -18.39
C MET A 94 -1.76 -15.74 -17.18
N CYS A 95 -1.14 -15.67 -16.01
CA CYS A 95 -1.60 -16.37 -14.80
C CYS A 95 -2.87 -15.77 -14.17
N GLY A 96 -3.26 -14.55 -14.53
CA GLY A 96 -4.46 -13.86 -14.03
C GLY A 96 -4.40 -13.34 -12.60
N LEU A 97 -3.30 -13.51 -11.86
CA LEU A 97 -3.20 -13.07 -10.46
C LEU A 97 -3.46 -11.58 -10.28
N CYS A 98 -2.99 -10.74 -11.23
CA CYS A 98 -3.22 -9.29 -11.17
C CYS A 98 -4.70 -8.92 -11.40
N VAL A 99 -5.41 -9.65 -12.26
CA VAL A 99 -6.86 -9.48 -12.47
C VAL A 99 -7.61 -9.82 -11.19
N ARG A 100 -7.34 -11.00 -10.63
CA ARG A 100 -7.96 -11.45 -9.38
C ARG A 100 -7.64 -10.54 -8.19
N ALA A 101 -6.40 -10.08 -8.07
CA ALA A 101 -6.03 -9.13 -7.01
C ALA A 101 -6.75 -7.78 -7.16
N CYS A 102 -6.94 -7.32 -8.41
CA CYS A 102 -7.68 -6.10 -8.69
C CYS A 102 -9.18 -6.23 -8.36
N ASP A 103 -9.75 -7.40 -8.63
CA ASP A 103 -11.15 -7.73 -8.36
C ASP A 103 -11.38 -8.13 -6.89
N GLU A 104 -10.76 -9.24 -6.46
CA GLU A 104 -11.08 -9.90 -5.19
C GLU A 104 -10.45 -9.20 -3.97
N ILE A 105 -9.24 -8.59 -4.11
CA ILE A 105 -8.53 -7.95 -2.99
C ILE A 105 -8.85 -6.46 -2.93
N GLN A 106 -8.87 -5.77 -4.08
CA GLN A 106 -9.05 -4.31 -4.13
C GLN A 106 -10.49 -3.89 -4.44
N GLY A 107 -11.29 -4.77 -5.05
CA GLY A 107 -12.67 -4.46 -5.48
C GLY A 107 -12.74 -3.34 -6.53
N VAL A 108 -11.68 -3.15 -7.33
CA VAL A 108 -11.55 -2.04 -8.30
C VAL A 108 -11.90 -2.47 -9.70
N GLN A 109 -11.62 -3.73 -10.07
CA GLN A 109 -11.95 -4.34 -11.37
C GLN A 109 -11.43 -3.55 -12.58
N ALA A 110 -10.22 -3.01 -12.47
CA ALA A 110 -9.63 -2.20 -13.53
C ALA A 110 -8.85 -3.02 -14.57
N LEU A 111 -8.55 -4.28 -14.27
CA LEU A 111 -7.81 -5.20 -15.15
C LEU A 111 -8.66 -6.40 -15.50
N ASP A 112 -8.57 -6.85 -16.74
CA ASP A 112 -9.23 -8.05 -17.22
C ASP A 112 -8.43 -8.72 -18.35
N PHE A 113 -8.88 -9.92 -18.77
CA PHE A 113 -8.38 -10.58 -19.95
C PHE A 113 -9.04 -10.02 -21.21
N HIS A 114 -8.21 -9.66 -22.20
CA HIS A 114 -8.66 -9.16 -23.50
C HIS A 114 -8.22 -10.09 -24.60
N GLN A 115 -9.03 -10.08 -25.68
CA GLN A 115 -8.82 -10.94 -26.85
C GLN A 115 -8.93 -12.43 -26.52
N ARG A 116 -8.52 -13.31 -27.44
CA ARG A 116 -8.63 -14.77 -27.27
C ARG A 116 -7.48 -15.50 -27.95
N GLY A 117 -7.20 -16.71 -27.50
CA GLY A 117 -6.16 -17.58 -28.03
C GLY A 117 -4.77 -16.97 -27.90
N MET A 118 -3.95 -17.04 -28.92
CA MET A 118 -2.58 -16.53 -28.92
C MET A 118 -2.46 -15.00 -28.73
N LYS A 119 -3.56 -14.29 -28.93
CA LYS A 119 -3.61 -12.83 -28.76
C LYS A 119 -4.12 -12.40 -27.39
N THR A 120 -4.42 -13.34 -26.51
CA THR A 120 -4.88 -13.00 -25.16
C THR A 120 -3.85 -12.13 -24.45
N MET A 121 -4.31 -11.08 -23.81
CA MET A 121 -3.49 -10.15 -23.01
C MET A 121 -4.26 -9.70 -21.77
N ILE A 122 -3.52 -9.29 -20.75
CA ILE A 122 -4.08 -8.56 -19.62
C ILE A 122 -4.10 -7.07 -19.98
N GLY A 123 -5.15 -6.38 -19.67
CA GLY A 123 -5.27 -4.94 -19.94
C GLY A 123 -6.54 -4.35 -19.36
N THR A 124 -6.94 -3.23 -19.92
CA THR A 124 -8.14 -2.47 -19.58
C THR A 124 -9.20 -2.63 -20.66
N ALA A 125 -10.46 -2.36 -20.33
CA ALA A 125 -11.54 -2.35 -21.32
C ALA A 125 -11.17 -1.45 -22.52
N ASN A 126 -11.35 -1.97 -23.73
CA ASN A 126 -11.08 -1.26 -24.99
C ASN A 126 -9.64 -0.72 -25.16
N GLN A 127 -8.67 -1.22 -24.39
CA GLN A 127 -7.28 -0.73 -24.38
C GLN A 127 -7.16 0.77 -23.99
N GLU A 128 -8.13 1.28 -23.26
CA GLU A 128 -8.07 2.60 -22.68
C GLU A 128 -7.00 2.69 -21.58
N PRO A 129 -6.47 3.87 -21.26
CA PRO A 129 -5.56 4.04 -20.15
C PRO A 129 -6.12 3.46 -18.84
N LEU A 130 -5.26 2.88 -18.01
CA LEU A 130 -5.66 2.22 -16.77
C LEU A 130 -6.34 3.21 -15.81
N ASP A 131 -7.67 3.15 -15.71
CA ASP A 131 -8.47 3.87 -14.72
C ASP A 131 -8.58 3.06 -13.43
N CYS A 132 -7.68 3.33 -12.47
CA CYS A 132 -7.60 2.59 -11.21
C CYS A 132 -7.25 3.51 -10.02
N GLU A 133 -7.15 2.94 -8.83
CA GLU A 133 -6.74 3.64 -7.60
C GLU A 133 -5.23 3.67 -7.38
N PHE A 134 -4.44 3.17 -8.31
CA PHE A 134 -2.97 3.13 -8.24
C PHE A 134 -2.43 2.47 -6.96
N CYS A 135 -3.12 1.45 -6.44
CA CYS A 135 -2.69 0.74 -5.24
C CYS A 135 -1.41 -0.11 -5.45
N GLY A 136 -1.14 -0.50 -6.71
CA GLY A 136 0.02 -1.31 -7.09
C GLY A 136 -0.05 -2.77 -6.61
N GLN A 137 -1.22 -3.27 -6.18
CA GLN A 137 -1.34 -4.66 -5.75
C GLN A 137 -1.08 -5.64 -6.89
N CYS A 138 -1.43 -5.26 -8.12
CA CYS A 138 -1.10 -6.02 -9.32
C CYS A 138 0.41 -6.22 -9.52
N ILE A 139 1.26 -5.26 -9.09
CA ILE A 139 2.72 -5.40 -9.09
C ILE A 139 3.16 -6.43 -8.04
N THR A 140 2.58 -6.37 -6.84
CA THR A 140 2.92 -7.27 -5.73
C THR A 140 2.69 -8.73 -6.11
N VAL A 141 1.49 -9.05 -6.61
CA VAL A 141 1.10 -10.43 -6.93
C VAL A 141 1.67 -10.95 -8.25
N CYS A 142 2.25 -10.08 -9.08
CA CYS A 142 2.82 -10.51 -10.35
C CYS A 142 4.02 -11.43 -10.12
N PRO A 143 3.98 -12.71 -10.57
CA PRO A 143 5.06 -13.66 -10.32
C PRO A 143 6.29 -13.40 -11.20
N THR A 144 6.12 -12.59 -12.25
CA THR A 144 7.18 -12.23 -13.19
C THR A 144 7.39 -10.72 -13.23
N GLY A 145 8.33 -10.23 -14.02
CA GLY A 145 8.56 -8.79 -14.22
C GLY A 145 7.62 -8.15 -15.25
N ALA A 146 6.37 -8.65 -15.37
CA ALA A 146 5.41 -8.10 -16.32
C ALA A 146 4.81 -6.76 -15.85
N LEU A 147 4.51 -6.61 -14.57
CA LEU A 147 4.01 -5.36 -13.98
C LEU A 147 5.08 -4.78 -13.05
N MET A 148 5.52 -3.57 -13.34
CA MET A 148 6.66 -2.95 -12.68
C MET A 148 6.32 -1.54 -12.17
N ASP A 149 6.96 -1.16 -11.07
CA ASP A 149 6.87 0.18 -10.48
C ASP A 149 7.77 1.17 -11.26
N MET A 150 7.14 2.13 -11.94
CA MET A 150 7.85 3.20 -12.66
C MET A 150 8.50 4.23 -11.73
N SER A 151 8.03 4.36 -10.50
CA SER A 151 8.54 5.32 -9.52
C SER A 151 9.78 4.81 -8.79
N SER A 152 10.14 3.53 -8.93
CA SER A 152 11.32 2.94 -8.30
C SER A 152 12.59 3.71 -8.69
N GLN A 153 13.31 4.19 -7.68
CA GLN A 153 14.54 5.00 -7.86
C GLN A 153 15.74 4.14 -8.26
N GLU A 154 15.68 2.85 -7.95
CA GLU A 154 16.74 1.88 -8.25
C GLU A 154 16.11 0.63 -8.86
N ARG A 155 16.71 0.14 -9.93
CA ARG A 155 16.29 -1.08 -10.62
C ARG A 155 17.35 -2.17 -10.53
N GLY A 156 16.99 -3.40 -10.85
CA GLY A 156 17.88 -4.55 -10.96
C GLY A 156 17.55 -5.67 -10.00
N LEU A 157 18.49 -6.60 -9.83
CA LEU A 157 18.30 -7.85 -9.08
C LEU A 157 17.77 -7.60 -7.67
N ALA A 158 16.63 -8.19 -7.34
CA ALA A 158 15.97 -8.04 -6.04
C ALA A 158 16.88 -8.48 -4.87
N ALA A 159 17.72 -9.48 -5.06
CA ALA A 159 18.69 -9.94 -4.07
C ALA A 159 19.72 -8.87 -3.63
N LEU A 160 19.82 -7.76 -4.36
CA LEU A 160 20.73 -6.66 -4.03
C LEU A 160 20.10 -5.58 -3.13
N PHE A 161 18.83 -5.74 -2.77
CA PHE A 161 18.12 -4.81 -1.89
C PHE A 161 18.14 -5.31 -0.45
N ALA A 162 18.44 -4.41 0.47
CA ALA A 162 18.20 -4.63 1.89
C ALA A 162 16.78 -4.21 2.23
N THR A 163 16.07 -5.04 3.01
CA THR A 163 14.70 -4.82 3.42
C THR A 163 14.63 -4.42 4.88
N ASN A 164 13.86 -3.38 5.18
CA ASN A 164 13.58 -2.91 6.53
C ASN A 164 12.08 -2.76 6.70
N HIS A 165 11.56 -3.15 7.87
CA HIS A 165 10.15 -3.04 8.19
C HIS A 165 9.87 -1.74 8.94
N THR A 166 8.78 -1.06 8.58
CA THR A 166 8.34 0.16 9.26
C THR A 166 6.85 0.40 9.06
N THR A 167 6.34 1.47 9.65
CA THR A 167 4.96 1.92 9.48
C THR A 167 4.88 3.08 8.49
N CYS A 168 3.89 3.05 7.61
CA CYS A 168 3.62 4.12 6.66
C CYS A 168 3.21 5.42 7.39
N GLY A 169 3.89 6.52 7.12
CA GLY A 169 3.64 7.82 7.75
C GLY A 169 2.70 8.74 6.96
N TYR A 170 2.00 8.26 5.91
CA TYR A 170 1.17 9.13 5.07
C TYR A 170 -0.21 9.44 5.66
N CYS A 171 -0.79 8.52 6.39
CA CYS A 171 -2.04 8.72 7.12
C CYS A 171 -2.02 7.94 8.43
N SER A 172 -3.05 8.12 9.27
CA SER A 172 -3.15 7.47 10.58
C SER A 172 -3.67 6.03 10.52
N TRP A 173 -3.79 5.43 9.32
CA TRP A 173 -4.21 4.03 9.20
C TRP A 173 -3.21 3.06 9.79
N GLY A 174 -1.90 3.37 9.67
CA GLY A 174 -0.83 2.59 10.31
C GLY A 174 -0.41 1.35 9.50
N CYS A 175 -0.53 1.37 8.18
CA CYS A 175 -0.08 0.28 7.31
C CYS A 175 1.39 -0.08 7.57
N THR A 176 1.68 -1.37 7.68
CA THR A 176 3.04 -1.89 7.70
C THR A 176 3.60 -1.95 6.29
N ILE A 177 4.84 -1.54 6.12
CA ILE A 177 5.56 -1.54 4.85
C ILE A 177 6.95 -2.11 5.00
N GLN A 178 7.42 -2.73 3.95
CA GLN A 178 8.83 -3.04 3.74
C GLN A 178 9.46 -1.94 2.90
N VAL A 179 10.54 -1.37 3.41
CA VAL A 179 11.35 -0.38 2.71
C VAL A 179 12.55 -1.08 2.10
N GLU A 180 12.55 -1.20 0.79
CA GLU A 180 13.71 -1.74 0.08
C GLU A 180 14.72 -0.65 -0.21
N THR A 181 15.96 -0.90 0.18
CA THR A 181 17.08 0.04 0.05
C THR A 181 18.23 -0.58 -0.72
N LYS A 182 18.92 0.24 -1.50
CA LYS A 182 20.13 -0.10 -2.23
C LYS A 182 21.13 1.04 -2.13
N LYS A 183 22.38 0.73 -1.78
CA LYS A 183 23.43 1.74 -1.60
C LYS A 183 22.99 2.93 -0.71
N ASN A 184 22.33 2.63 0.41
CA ASN A 184 21.79 3.63 1.34
C ASN A 184 20.76 4.60 0.75
N ARG A 185 20.07 4.20 -0.32
CA ARG A 185 18.94 4.93 -0.90
C ARG A 185 17.70 4.08 -0.86
N VAL A 186 16.57 4.69 -0.57
CA VAL A 186 15.27 4.02 -0.68
C VAL A 186 14.95 3.84 -2.16
N ALA A 187 14.73 2.59 -2.54
CA ALA A 187 14.39 2.22 -3.90
C ALA A 187 12.87 2.21 -4.11
N ARG A 188 12.15 1.53 -3.21
CA ARG A 188 10.70 1.37 -3.28
C ARG A 188 10.10 0.96 -1.94
N PHE A 189 8.78 1.08 -1.85
CA PHE A 189 8.00 0.53 -0.76
C PHE A 189 7.20 -0.69 -1.24
N VAL A 190 7.20 -1.74 -0.44
CA VAL A 190 6.46 -2.97 -0.71
C VAL A 190 5.51 -3.24 0.47
N GLY A 191 4.37 -3.85 0.22
CA GLY A 191 3.47 -4.29 1.28
C GLY A 191 4.13 -5.38 2.11
N ASP A 192 3.97 -5.31 3.42
CA ASP A 192 4.53 -6.31 4.33
C ASP A 192 3.49 -7.42 4.57
N GLU A 193 3.69 -8.55 3.91
CA GLU A 193 2.86 -9.75 4.04
C GLU A 193 3.36 -10.68 5.16
N THR A 194 4.57 -10.41 5.70
CA THR A 194 5.22 -11.26 6.70
C THR A 194 4.91 -10.85 8.13
N ASN A 195 4.30 -9.69 8.31
CA ASN A 195 3.99 -9.16 9.63
C ASN A 195 2.56 -9.51 10.05
N ASP A 196 2.42 -10.50 10.91
CA ASP A 196 1.13 -10.96 11.46
C ASP A 196 0.36 -9.85 12.22
N LEU A 197 1.05 -8.79 12.64
CA LEU A 197 0.45 -7.62 13.27
C LEU A 197 0.05 -6.54 12.25
N GLY A 198 0.31 -6.77 10.97
CA GLY A 198 0.01 -5.83 9.89
C GLY A 198 -1.50 -5.69 9.65
N ILE A 199 -2.03 -4.51 9.92
CA ILE A 199 -3.47 -4.20 9.73
C ILE A 199 -3.89 -4.10 8.26
N ASN A 200 -2.94 -4.11 7.34
CA ASN A 200 -3.15 -3.94 5.90
C ASN A 200 -2.90 -5.21 5.09
N GLU A 201 -2.51 -6.32 5.70
CA GLU A 201 -2.31 -7.62 5.03
C GLU A 201 -1.53 -7.48 3.70
N GLY A 202 -0.45 -6.70 3.69
CA GLY A 202 0.33 -6.40 2.50
C GLY A 202 -0.30 -5.40 1.51
N ASN A 203 -1.54 -4.98 1.74
CA ASN A 203 -2.21 -4.01 0.89
C ASN A 203 -1.67 -2.60 1.14
N LEU A 204 -1.50 -1.83 0.07
CA LEU A 204 -1.08 -0.44 0.13
C LEU A 204 -1.97 0.42 -0.77
N CYS A 205 -1.98 1.71 -0.50
CA CYS A 205 -2.55 2.71 -1.41
C CYS A 205 -1.45 3.35 -2.28
N ALA A 206 -1.86 4.19 -3.22
CA ALA A 206 -0.93 4.92 -4.10
C ALA A 206 0.18 5.65 -3.33
N LYS A 207 -0.17 6.35 -2.23
CA LYS A 207 0.81 7.07 -1.40
C LYS A 207 1.77 6.11 -0.70
N GLY A 208 1.25 5.03 -0.09
CA GLY A 208 2.06 4.05 0.63
C GLY A 208 2.98 3.25 -0.27
N ARG A 209 2.62 3.05 -1.54
CA ARG A 209 3.46 2.32 -2.49
C ARG A 209 4.42 3.20 -3.26
N PHE A 210 3.95 4.30 -3.83
CA PHE A 210 4.72 5.12 -4.77
C PHE A 210 5.26 6.43 -4.16
N GLY A 211 4.91 6.72 -2.91
CA GLY A 211 5.29 7.98 -2.25
C GLY A 211 6.75 8.08 -1.78
N HIS A 212 7.56 7.04 -1.92
CA HIS A 212 8.94 6.99 -1.42
C HIS A 212 9.86 8.09 -1.97
N GLY A 213 9.53 8.67 -3.13
CA GLY A 213 10.32 9.74 -3.74
C GLY A 213 10.49 10.99 -2.87
N ILE A 214 9.59 11.25 -1.92
CA ILE A 214 9.70 12.37 -0.99
C ILE A 214 10.98 12.29 -0.12
N ILE A 215 11.47 11.08 0.16
CA ILE A 215 12.62 10.87 1.07
C ILE A 215 13.89 11.46 0.48
N HIS A 216 14.08 11.32 -0.83
CA HIS A 216 15.26 11.78 -1.55
C HIS A 216 15.00 13.00 -2.43
N ASN A 217 13.86 13.69 -2.24
CA ASN A 217 13.55 14.88 -3.00
C ASN A 217 14.58 15.98 -2.74
N GLU A 218 15.06 16.63 -3.80
CA GLU A 218 16.06 17.68 -3.71
C GLU A 218 15.57 18.91 -2.92
N ASN A 219 14.28 19.18 -2.98
CA ASN A 219 13.64 20.28 -2.25
C ASN A 219 13.38 19.96 -0.76
N ARG A 220 13.74 18.74 -0.29
CA ARG A 220 13.59 18.39 1.11
C ARG A 220 14.55 19.21 1.96
N ILE A 221 14.03 19.90 2.98
CA ILE A 221 14.84 20.61 3.97
C ILE A 221 15.68 19.59 4.75
N LYS A 222 17.01 19.76 4.72
CA LYS A 222 17.98 18.86 5.35
C LYS A 222 18.66 19.44 6.59
N SER A 223 18.58 20.77 6.73
CA SER A 223 19.16 21.53 7.84
C SER A 223 18.12 22.52 8.38
N PRO A 224 18.21 22.93 9.64
CA PRO A 224 17.35 24.00 10.14
C PRO A 224 17.53 25.29 9.33
N LEU A 225 16.43 25.98 9.07
CA LEU A 225 16.42 27.26 8.37
C LEU A 225 15.94 28.36 9.30
N MET A 226 16.71 29.44 9.40
CA MET A 226 16.36 30.62 10.19
C MET A 226 16.15 31.83 9.27
N ASN A 227 15.06 32.55 9.47
CA ASN A 227 14.83 33.81 8.75
C ASN A 227 15.67 34.93 9.37
N ILE A 228 16.64 35.39 8.61
CA ILE A 228 17.56 36.49 8.98
C ILE A 228 17.37 37.61 7.96
N GLY A 229 16.75 38.69 8.40
CA GLY A 229 16.52 39.85 7.54
C GLY A 229 15.62 39.59 6.32
N GLY A 230 14.62 38.71 6.45
CA GLY A 230 13.69 38.36 5.40
C GLY A 230 14.13 37.19 4.49
N THR A 231 15.34 36.67 4.69
CA THR A 231 15.88 35.54 3.92
C THR A 231 16.09 34.33 4.80
N PHE A 232 15.69 33.14 4.36
CA PHE A 232 15.98 31.89 5.04
C PHE A 232 17.44 31.48 4.79
N LYS A 233 18.17 31.23 5.89
CA LYS A 233 19.58 30.75 5.86
C LYS A 233 19.67 29.45 6.65
N GLU A 234 20.52 28.55 6.20
CA GLU A 234 20.84 27.32 6.94
C GLU A 234 21.64 27.68 8.20
N VAL A 235 21.29 27.06 9.31
CA VAL A 235 21.93 27.17 10.61
C VAL A 235 22.18 25.80 11.22
N SER A 236 23.05 25.70 12.21
CA SER A 236 23.22 24.47 12.96
C SER A 236 22.00 24.16 13.85
N TRP A 237 21.84 22.90 14.23
CA TRP A 237 20.83 22.52 15.21
C TRP A 237 21.00 23.23 16.56
N ASP A 238 22.23 23.39 17.04
CA ASP A 238 22.50 24.08 18.31
C ASP A 238 22.07 25.54 18.25
N GLU A 239 22.36 26.24 17.15
CA GLU A 239 21.93 27.60 16.95
C GLU A 239 20.41 27.73 16.85
N ALA A 240 19.77 26.83 16.11
CA ALA A 240 18.32 26.82 16.00
C ALA A 240 17.63 26.58 17.36
N ILE A 241 18.07 25.56 18.10
CA ILE A 241 17.53 25.24 19.42
C ILE A 241 17.77 26.38 20.41
N LYS A 242 18.98 26.94 20.45
CA LYS A 242 19.29 28.11 21.30
C LYS A 242 18.33 29.27 21.01
N THR A 243 18.16 29.59 19.74
CA THR A 243 17.26 30.69 19.34
C THR A 243 15.82 30.43 19.75
N ILE A 244 15.33 29.20 19.59
CA ILE A 244 13.96 28.79 20.02
C ILE A 244 13.82 28.97 21.54
N VAL A 245 14.77 28.42 22.31
CA VAL A 245 14.75 28.51 23.79
C VAL A 245 14.75 29.95 24.26
N GLU A 246 15.65 30.79 23.74
CA GLU A 246 15.75 32.20 24.08
C GLU A 246 14.45 32.97 23.81
N ARG A 247 13.82 32.76 22.64
CA ARG A 247 12.59 33.43 22.25
C ARG A 247 11.40 32.95 23.07
N VAL A 248 11.26 31.64 23.28
CA VAL A 248 10.17 31.07 24.09
C VAL A 248 10.28 31.55 25.55
N GLN A 249 11.50 31.48 26.13
CA GLN A 249 11.74 31.94 27.51
C GLN A 249 11.46 33.45 27.66
N ALA A 250 11.88 34.26 26.71
CA ALA A 250 11.58 35.70 26.72
C ALA A 250 10.06 35.97 26.65
N THR A 251 9.33 35.17 25.88
CA THR A 251 7.85 35.28 25.78
C THR A 251 7.18 34.88 27.08
N ILE A 252 7.59 33.74 27.67
CA ILE A 252 7.07 33.28 28.95
C ILE A 252 7.34 34.29 30.07
N ASN A 253 8.56 34.84 30.14
CA ASN A 253 8.94 35.83 31.14
C ASN A 253 8.12 37.13 31.02
N ARG A 254 7.76 37.52 29.79
CA ARG A 254 7.01 38.74 29.51
C ARG A 254 5.52 38.61 29.73
N SER A 255 4.95 37.47 29.34
CA SER A 255 3.51 37.35 29.13
C SER A 255 2.88 36.11 29.77
N GLY A 256 3.68 35.27 30.43
CA GLY A 256 3.23 34.02 31.07
C GLY A 256 3.27 32.82 30.13
N PRO A 257 3.28 31.60 30.69
CA PRO A 257 3.37 30.35 29.93
C PRO A 257 2.14 30.10 29.04
N GLU A 258 0.98 30.57 29.38
CA GLU A 258 -0.26 30.39 28.62
C GLU A 258 -0.24 31.07 27.24
N THR A 259 0.73 31.97 27.02
CA THR A 259 0.92 32.63 25.71
C THR A 259 1.67 31.75 24.70
N VAL A 260 2.22 30.63 25.13
CA VAL A 260 2.88 29.65 24.29
C VAL A 260 1.96 28.48 24.04
N ALA A 261 1.57 28.29 22.79
CA ALA A 261 0.69 27.21 22.37
C ALA A 261 1.37 26.23 21.41
N GLY A 262 0.95 24.99 21.44
CA GLY A 262 1.44 23.94 20.56
C GLY A 262 0.32 23.26 19.78
N ILE A 263 0.56 23.03 18.48
CA ILE A 263 -0.34 22.30 17.61
C ILE A 263 0.41 21.07 17.08
N GLY A 264 -0.02 19.88 17.54
CA GLY A 264 0.52 18.60 17.09
C GLY A 264 -0.10 18.13 15.77
N GLY A 265 0.57 17.21 15.10
CA GLY A 265 0.10 16.58 13.88
C GLY A 265 -0.53 15.20 14.15
N GLU A 266 -1.36 14.76 13.23
CA GLU A 266 -1.99 13.42 13.26
C GLU A 266 -1.02 12.29 12.83
N LYS A 267 0.13 12.66 12.25
CA LYS A 267 1.14 11.73 11.73
C LYS A 267 2.31 11.50 12.70
N LEU A 268 2.22 12.05 13.88
CA LEU A 268 3.22 11.84 14.93
C LEU A 268 3.04 10.47 15.57
N THR A 269 4.16 9.83 15.93
CA THR A 269 4.13 8.61 16.73
C THR A 269 3.61 8.88 18.14
N ASN A 270 3.30 7.83 18.89
CA ASN A 270 2.90 7.97 20.29
C ASN A 270 4.02 8.59 21.14
N GLU A 271 5.27 8.22 20.87
CA GLU A 271 6.46 8.75 21.52
C GLU A 271 6.65 10.24 21.23
N GLU A 272 6.47 10.66 19.99
CA GLU A 272 6.55 12.08 19.59
C GLU A 272 5.43 12.90 20.25
N ASN A 273 4.19 12.38 20.27
CA ASN A 273 3.08 13.04 20.97
C ASN A 273 3.32 13.13 22.48
N TYR A 274 3.91 12.08 23.10
CA TYR A 274 4.30 12.13 24.51
C TYR A 274 5.38 13.17 24.77
N LEU A 275 6.44 13.24 23.95
CA LEU A 275 7.49 14.25 24.07
C LEU A 275 6.95 15.65 23.83
N PHE A 276 6.06 15.82 22.89
CA PHE A 276 5.42 17.09 22.59
C PHE A 276 4.63 17.61 23.80
N GLN A 277 3.77 16.81 24.40
CA GLN A 277 3.05 17.22 25.60
C GLN A 277 3.96 17.43 26.82
N LYS A 278 5.03 16.64 26.97
CA LYS A 278 6.03 16.79 28.03
C LYS A 278 6.79 18.13 27.89
N LEU A 279 7.13 18.53 26.67
CA LEU A 279 7.77 19.82 26.39
C LEU A 279 6.89 20.98 26.83
N PHE A 280 5.61 21.00 26.42
CA PHE A 280 4.74 22.11 26.71
C PHE A 280 4.29 22.14 28.18
N ARG A 281 3.79 21.03 28.70
CA ARG A 281 3.28 20.97 30.08
C ARG A 281 4.38 20.94 31.14
N GLY A 282 5.39 20.12 30.88
CA GLY A 282 6.47 19.91 31.87
C GLY A 282 7.55 20.99 31.85
N LEU A 283 7.95 21.45 30.67
CA LEU A 283 9.06 22.40 30.54
C LEU A 283 8.57 23.85 30.42
N TYR A 284 7.60 24.12 29.54
CA TYR A 284 7.09 25.50 29.35
C TYR A 284 6.02 25.88 30.37
N GLY A 285 5.39 24.93 31.03
CA GLY A 285 4.30 25.17 31.98
C GLY A 285 2.99 25.57 31.31
N SER A 286 2.85 25.33 30.01
CA SER A 286 1.66 25.65 29.23
C SER A 286 0.80 24.44 28.97
N ASN A 287 -0.52 24.57 29.21
CA ASN A 287 -1.50 23.55 28.81
C ASN A 287 -2.20 23.88 27.48
N GLN A 288 -1.74 24.89 26.77
CA GLN A 288 -2.30 25.31 25.47
C GLN A 288 -1.77 24.39 24.37
N ILE A 289 -2.18 23.14 24.39
CA ILE A 289 -1.80 22.14 23.38
C ILE A 289 -3.03 21.53 22.76
N THR A 290 -2.97 21.30 21.46
CA THR A 290 -4.01 20.63 20.70
C THR A 290 -3.40 19.83 19.54
N ASN A 291 -4.21 19.04 18.87
CA ASN A 291 -3.89 18.42 17.58
C ASN A 291 -5.00 18.71 16.57
N LEU A 292 -4.74 18.42 15.30
CA LEU A 292 -5.70 18.69 14.24
C LEU A 292 -7.00 17.88 14.40
N SER A 293 -6.92 16.66 14.93
CA SER A 293 -8.11 15.83 15.18
C SER A 293 -9.04 16.49 16.22
N ASN A 294 -8.47 17.00 17.31
CA ASN A 294 -9.27 17.71 18.31
C ASN A 294 -9.88 19.01 17.78
N MET A 295 -9.20 19.70 16.86
CA MET A 295 -9.75 20.90 16.23
C MET A 295 -10.94 20.59 15.31
N ARG A 296 -10.94 19.41 14.68
CA ARG A 296 -12.02 18.99 13.77
C ARG A 296 -13.24 18.43 14.51
N ALA A 297 -13.03 17.76 15.62
CA ALA A 297 -14.08 17.11 16.40
C ALA A 297 -13.84 17.23 17.92
N PRO A 298 -13.88 18.45 18.50
CA PRO A 298 -13.46 18.69 19.89
C PRO A 298 -14.32 17.93 20.92
N TYR A 299 -15.57 17.66 20.58
CA TYR A 299 -16.51 16.99 21.51
C TYR A 299 -16.60 15.48 21.28
N LEU A 300 -16.16 14.97 20.12
CA LEU A 300 -16.30 13.57 19.76
C LEU A 300 -15.57 12.66 20.76
N ASN A 301 -14.30 12.97 21.06
CA ASN A 301 -13.53 12.18 22.02
C ASN A 301 -14.15 12.18 23.41
N GLN A 302 -14.66 13.35 23.88
CA GLN A 302 -15.34 13.44 25.18
C GLN A 302 -16.66 12.68 25.19
N PHE A 303 -17.42 12.76 24.11
CA PHE A 303 -18.65 12.00 23.93
C PHE A 303 -18.37 10.49 23.93
N MET A 304 -17.41 10.04 23.17
CA MET A 304 -17.04 8.63 23.09
C MET A 304 -16.55 8.07 24.43
N ILE A 305 -15.74 8.84 25.18
CA ILE A 305 -15.30 8.45 26.54
C ILE A 305 -16.51 8.34 27.49
N ARG A 306 -17.50 9.21 27.37
CA ARG A 306 -18.70 9.19 28.22
C ARG A 306 -19.68 8.09 27.86
N CYS A 307 -19.79 7.74 26.57
CA CYS A 307 -20.72 6.71 26.12
C CYS A 307 -20.18 5.29 26.34
N PHE A 308 -18.85 5.13 26.34
CA PHE A 308 -18.19 3.83 26.50
C PHE A 308 -17.32 3.87 27.74
N GLU A 309 -17.77 3.26 28.83
CA GLU A 309 -17.11 3.28 30.17
C GLU A 309 -15.62 2.90 30.16
N ASN A 310 -15.18 2.14 29.18
CA ASN A 310 -13.78 1.70 29.00
C ASN A 310 -13.05 2.39 27.81
N GLY A 311 -13.56 3.54 27.36
CA GLY A 311 -13.08 4.20 26.14
C GLY A 311 -13.62 3.57 24.87
N ILE A 312 -13.19 4.09 23.73
CA ILE A 312 -13.57 3.55 22.42
C ILE A 312 -12.98 2.14 22.30
N ASN A 313 -13.84 1.15 22.29
CA ASN A 313 -13.42 -0.21 21.98
C ASN A 313 -13.17 -0.29 20.47
N SER A 314 -11.97 0.13 20.05
CA SER A 314 -11.58 0.05 18.65
C SER A 314 -11.32 -1.40 18.29
N LYS A 315 -12.17 -1.94 17.43
CA LYS A 315 -11.89 -3.23 16.80
C LYS A 315 -10.75 -3.09 15.80
N PRO A 316 -9.96 -4.15 15.57
CA PRO A 316 -9.02 -4.16 14.47
C PRO A 316 -9.71 -3.82 13.16
N VAL A 317 -9.04 -3.06 12.31
CA VAL A 317 -9.60 -2.61 11.02
C VAL A 317 -9.98 -3.79 10.12
N THR A 318 -9.26 -4.90 10.23
CA THR A 318 -9.53 -6.16 9.54
C THR A 318 -10.89 -6.76 9.88
N GLU A 319 -11.48 -6.41 11.03
CA GLU A 319 -12.84 -6.85 11.38
C GLU A 319 -13.94 -6.04 10.66
N MET A 320 -13.59 -4.92 10.05
CA MET A 320 -14.56 -4.12 9.27
C MET A 320 -15.19 -4.94 8.14
N GLU A 321 -14.42 -5.81 7.50
CA GLU A 321 -14.89 -6.68 6.41
C GLU A 321 -15.92 -7.74 6.88
N LYS A 322 -16.02 -7.97 8.18
CA LYS A 322 -16.92 -8.95 8.81
C LYS A 322 -18.11 -8.31 9.52
N SER A 323 -18.25 -7.00 9.39
CA SER A 323 -19.34 -6.26 10.03
C SER A 323 -20.64 -6.43 9.24
N ASP A 324 -21.77 -6.45 9.93
CA ASP A 324 -23.10 -6.46 9.27
C ASP A 324 -23.38 -5.11 8.62
N VAL A 325 -22.96 -4.01 9.27
CA VAL A 325 -23.16 -2.63 8.81
C VAL A 325 -21.92 -1.79 9.03
N ILE A 326 -21.53 -1.02 8.02
CA ILE A 326 -20.49 0.00 8.12
C ILE A 326 -21.12 1.38 7.96
N PHE A 327 -21.02 2.23 9.00
CA PHE A 327 -21.46 3.61 8.94
C PHE A 327 -20.28 4.56 8.77
N VAL A 328 -20.18 5.19 7.60
CA VAL A 328 -19.14 6.18 7.27
C VAL A 328 -19.73 7.57 7.47
N PHE A 329 -19.26 8.28 8.50
CA PHE A 329 -19.72 9.61 8.83
C PHE A 329 -18.66 10.66 8.55
N ASN A 330 -19.01 11.66 7.74
CA ASN A 330 -18.18 12.85 7.42
C ASN A 330 -16.75 12.53 6.94
N SER A 331 -16.54 11.38 6.32
CA SER A 331 -15.26 10.95 5.76
C SER A 331 -15.40 10.57 4.29
N ASP A 332 -14.41 10.96 3.49
CA ASP A 332 -14.18 10.41 2.16
C ASP A 332 -13.18 9.25 2.30
N LEU A 333 -13.69 8.12 2.79
CA LEU A 333 -12.90 6.97 3.17
C LEU A 333 -11.92 6.50 2.06
N PRO A 334 -12.31 6.41 0.78
CA PRO A 334 -11.38 6.03 -0.29
C PRO A 334 -10.23 7.02 -0.53
N SER A 335 -10.43 8.30 -0.30
CA SER A 335 -9.41 9.34 -0.49
C SER A 335 -8.55 9.54 0.74
N GLU A 336 -9.16 9.54 1.92
CA GLU A 336 -8.48 9.79 3.20
C GLU A 336 -7.75 8.55 3.72
N TYR A 337 -8.43 7.39 3.66
CA TYR A 337 -7.95 6.10 4.15
C TYR A 337 -8.19 4.99 3.12
N PRO A 338 -7.48 4.97 1.99
CA PRO A 338 -7.80 4.09 0.86
C PRO A 338 -7.83 2.60 1.20
N VAL A 339 -6.95 2.14 2.11
CA VAL A 339 -6.96 0.74 2.57
C VAL A 339 -8.26 0.42 3.32
N GLY A 340 -8.76 1.35 4.15
CA GLY A 340 -10.07 1.21 4.79
C GLY A 340 -11.22 1.24 3.79
N GLY A 341 -11.10 2.05 2.74
CA GLY A 341 -12.05 2.03 1.62
C GLY A 341 -12.12 0.68 0.92
N ASN A 342 -10.96 0.00 0.79
CA ASN A 342 -10.91 -1.36 0.24
C ASN A 342 -11.61 -2.36 1.15
N SER A 343 -11.32 -2.32 2.46
CA SER A 343 -11.97 -3.20 3.43
C SER A 343 -13.49 -3.03 3.45
N ALA A 344 -13.98 -1.79 3.36
CA ALA A 344 -15.42 -1.54 3.26
C ALA A 344 -16.02 -2.14 1.97
N ARG A 345 -15.36 -1.98 0.82
CA ARG A 345 -15.80 -2.60 -0.46
C ARG A 345 -15.79 -4.11 -0.40
N LYS A 346 -14.75 -4.73 0.14
CA LYS A 346 -14.67 -6.17 0.32
C LYS A 346 -15.82 -6.69 1.19
N GLY A 347 -16.12 -6.01 2.29
CA GLY A 347 -17.28 -6.31 3.13
C GLY A 347 -18.58 -6.33 2.32
N ALA A 348 -18.85 -5.27 1.55
CA ALA A 348 -20.06 -5.20 0.72
C ALA A 348 -20.12 -6.26 -0.37
N ILE A 349 -19.00 -6.54 -1.04
CA ILE A 349 -18.96 -7.48 -2.18
C ILE A 349 -19.04 -8.94 -1.73
N PHE A 350 -18.26 -9.31 -0.69
CA PHE A 350 -18.04 -10.73 -0.37
C PHE A 350 -18.77 -11.21 0.88
N THR A 351 -19.09 -10.32 1.83
CA THR A 351 -19.77 -10.70 3.08
C THR A 351 -21.19 -10.16 3.21
N GLY A 352 -21.62 -9.28 2.28
CA GLY A 352 -22.95 -8.68 2.31
C GLY A 352 -23.10 -7.60 3.36
N THR A 353 -22.01 -6.93 3.72
CA THR A 353 -22.02 -5.80 4.64
C THR A 353 -22.79 -4.61 4.02
N ASP A 354 -23.79 -4.08 4.72
CA ASP A 354 -24.48 -2.86 4.33
C ASP A 354 -23.60 -1.63 4.58
N ILE A 355 -23.51 -0.70 3.61
CA ILE A 355 -22.75 0.53 3.77
C ILE A 355 -23.67 1.74 3.79
N ILE A 356 -23.60 2.48 4.88
CA ILE A 356 -24.31 3.76 5.05
C ILE A 356 -23.28 4.88 5.03
N VAL A 357 -23.43 5.84 4.10
CA VAL A 357 -22.54 7.02 4.01
C VAL A 357 -23.32 8.28 4.31
N ALA A 358 -22.95 8.97 5.38
CA ALA A 358 -23.44 10.31 5.70
C ALA A 358 -22.32 11.33 5.43
N ASN A 359 -22.50 12.16 4.41
CA ASN A 359 -21.49 13.13 4.01
C ASN A 359 -22.14 14.32 3.28
N PRO A 360 -21.68 15.58 3.52
CA PRO A 360 -22.16 16.74 2.77
C PRO A 360 -21.70 16.75 1.31
N ARG A 361 -20.71 15.92 0.95
CA ARG A 361 -20.20 15.75 -0.41
C ARG A 361 -20.51 14.35 -0.92
N LYS A 362 -20.54 14.21 -2.25
CA LYS A 362 -20.65 12.87 -2.88
C LYS A 362 -19.34 12.11 -2.67
N VAL A 363 -19.38 11.06 -1.87
CA VAL A 363 -18.29 10.08 -1.71
C VAL A 363 -18.55 8.94 -2.69
N ILE A 364 -17.52 8.52 -3.41
CA ILE A 364 -17.59 7.42 -4.37
C ILE A 364 -16.72 6.27 -3.86
N LEU A 365 -17.35 5.20 -3.45
CA LEU A 365 -16.69 3.90 -3.25
C LEU A 365 -16.67 3.18 -4.60
N LYS A 366 -15.79 3.46 -5.46
CA LYS A 366 -15.62 3.15 -6.88
C LYS A 366 -16.71 2.29 -7.60
N ASN A 367 -17.49 1.54 -6.88
CA ASN A 367 -18.70 0.89 -7.37
C ASN A 367 -19.89 1.47 -6.59
N GLU A 368 -20.74 2.29 -7.22
CA GLU A 368 -21.90 2.92 -6.56
C GLU A 368 -22.91 1.90 -6.01
N ALA A 369 -22.87 0.67 -6.55
CA ALA A 369 -23.69 -0.45 -6.06
C ALA A 369 -23.35 -0.90 -4.63
N ASN A 370 -22.21 -0.46 -4.09
CA ASN A 370 -21.75 -0.87 -2.76
C ASN A 370 -22.16 0.12 -1.65
N ILE A 371 -23.01 1.10 -1.94
CA ILE A 371 -23.53 2.01 -0.91
C ILE A 371 -25.04 1.86 -0.85
N ASP A 372 -25.53 1.29 0.24
CA ASP A 372 -26.94 0.98 0.43
C ASP A 372 -27.77 2.21 0.78
N ILE A 373 -27.20 3.09 1.63
CA ILE A 373 -27.89 4.31 2.06
C ILE A 373 -26.94 5.51 1.97
N ARG A 374 -27.38 6.57 1.30
CA ARG A 374 -26.71 7.88 1.26
C ARG A 374 -27.51 8.91 2.03
N LEU A 375 -26.91 9.49 3.06
CA LEU A 375 -27.46 10.57 3.83
C LEU A 375 -26.68 11.86 3.49
N ASN A 376 -27.31 12.76 2.73
CA ASN A 376 -26.72 14.05 2.44
C ASN A 376 -27.25 15.09 3.42
N TYR A 377 -26.35 15.87 4.00
CA TYR A 377 -26.68 16.94 4.93
C TYR A 377 -25.95 18.24 4.56
N THR A 378 -26.43 19.36 5.06
CA THR A 378 -25.79 20.66 4.83
C THR A 378 -24.62 20.83 5.80
N LEU A 379 -23.51 21.38 5.31
CA LEU A 379 -22.35 21.70 6.17
C LEU A 379 -22.78 22.54 7.38
N GLY A 380 -22.37 22.11 8.57
CA GLY A 380 -22.72 22.73 9.84
C GLY A 380 -24.05 22.29 10.44
N SER A 381 -24.71 21.27 9.88
CA SER A 381 -25.91 20.63 10.45
C SER A 381 -25.64 19.19 10.91
N ASP A 382 -24.37 18.81 10.99
CA ASP A 382 -23.84 17.51 11.42
C ASP A 382 -23.81 17.32 12.94
#